data_b295a2b8a220a92838250e1bfe35b6bc
#
_entry.id   b295a2b8a220a92838250e1bfe35b6bc
#
_cell.length_a   1.000
_cell.length_b   1.000
_cell.length_c   1.000
_cell.angle_alpha   90.00
_cell.angle_beta   90.00
_cell.angle_gamma   90.00
#
_symmetry.space_group_name_H-M   'P 1'
#
loop_
_entity.id
_entity.type
_entity.pdbx_description
1 polymer ?
#
loop_
_entity_poly.entity_id
_entity_poly.type
_entity_poly.pdbx_seq_one_letter_code
_entity_poly.pdbx_strand_id
1 'polypeptide(L)'
;VSPDGRRAVGLFFRRLTTPNQSHDWYRPVGLLPDVKYHFYGRNIKYNLKDFGDLVNTVSPVHIKQGSALQEILSRFVNMDGEKEELTAYGDTLMRAGIALKPAFAGTGYNSDTRLFPDFSSRIYFMEAAE
;
A
#
# COMPACT_ATOMS: atom_id res chain seq x y z
N VAL A 1 11.83 -12.00 -11.50
CA VAL A 1 11.93 -13.27 -10.76
C VAL A 1 13.39 -13.67 -10.73
N SER A 2 13.87 -14.17 -9.59
CA SER A 2 15.23 -14.73 -9.47
C SER A 2 15.41 -15.98 -10.33
N PRO A 3 16.64 -16.33 -10.73
CA PRO A 3 16.87 -17.50 -11.58
C PRO A 3 16.38 -18.83 -11.01
N ASP A 4 16.37 -18.96 -9.70
CA ASP A 4 15.87 -20.14 -8.97
C ASP A 4 14.35 -20.12 -8.73
N GLY A 5 13.67 -19.08 -9.17
CA GLY A 5 12.23 -18.88 -8.97
C GLY A 5 11.81 -18.60 -7.54
N ARG A 6 12.72 -18.56 -6.56
CA ARG A 6 12.37 -18.47 -5.14
C ARG A 6 12.07 -17.05 -4.64
N ARG A 7 12.49 -16.05 -5.39
CA ARG A 7 12.26 -14.63 -5.07
C ARG A 7 11.75 -13.86 -6.28
N ALA A 8 10.83 -12.95 -6.07
CA ALA A 8 10.38 -12.03 -7.09
C ALA A 8 10.12 -10.65 -6.51
N VAL A 9 10.28 -9.65 -7.36
CA VAL A 9 9.93 -8.26 -7.07
C VAL A 9 8.95 -7.82 -8.13
N GLY A 10 7.87 -7.20 -7.70
CA GLY A 10 6.85 -6.67 -8.57
C GLY A 10 6.60 -5.19 -8.32
N LEU A 11 6.18 -4.50 -9.36
CA LEU A 11 5.86 -3.10 -9.33
C LEU A 11 4.42 -2.89 -9.77
N PHE A 12 3.73 -2.00 -9.10
CA PHE A 12 2.40 -1.55 -9.47
C PHE A 12 2.41 -0.03 -9.65
N PHE A 13 2.00 0.43 -10.82
CA PHE A 13 1.95 1.84 -11.15
C PHE A 13 0.51 2.29 -11.38
N ARG A 14 0.13 3.38 -10.74
CA ARG A 14 -1.13 4.07 -11.01
C ARG A 14 -0.84 5.27 -11.92
N ARG A 15 -1.58 5.39 -12.99
CA ARG A 15 -1.53 6.56 -13.87
C ARG A 15 -2.48 7.63 -13.37
N LEU A 16 -3.76 7.36 -13.42
CA LEU A 16 -4.82 8.26 -12.96
C LEU A 16 -5.81 7.50 -12.09
N THR A 17 -6.32 8.18 -11.10
CA THR A 17 -7.41 7.68 -10.26
C THR A 17 -8.74 7.85 -10.99
N THR A 18 -9.56 6.83 -10.99
CA THR A 18 -10.92 6.90 -11.55
C THR A 18 -11.93 7.03 -10.42
N PRO A 19 -13.03 7.77 -10.62
CA PRO A 19 -14.14 7.82 -9.65
C PRO A 19 -14.70 6.43 -9.37
N ASN A 20 -15.05 6.15 -8.13
CA ASN A 20 -15.63 4.87 -7.71
C ASN A 20 -14.79 3.64 -8.10
N GLN A 21 -13.49 3.76 -8.01
CA GLN A 21 -12.60 2.67 -8.34
C GLN A 21 -12.83 1.48 -7.41
N SER A 22 -13.01 0.30 -8.02
CA SER A 22 -12.98 -0.98 -7.32
C SER A 22 -11.57 -1.31 -6.83
N HIS A 23 -11.42 -2.45 -6.15
CA HIS A 23 -10.12 -2.95 -5.75
C HIS A 23 -9.20 -3.11 -6.96
N ASP A 24 -7.95 -2.70 -6.81
CA ASP A 24 -6.90 -3.05 -7.77
C ASP A 24 -6.52 -4.52 -7.58
N TRP A 25 -6.26 -5.20 -8.69
CA TRP A 25 -5.78 -6.57 -8.68
C TRP A 25 -4.34 -6.62 -9.15
N TYR A 26 -3.48 -7.18 -8.33
CA TYR A 26 -2.11 -7.44 -8.70
C TYR A 26 -1.91 -8.90 -9.05
N ARG A 27 -1.40 -9.19 -10.24
CA ARG A 27 -1.13 -10.57 -10.71
C ARG A 27 0.35 -10.69 -11.05
N PRO A 28 1.14 -11.35 -10.20
CA PRO A 28 2.53 -11.65 -10.52
C PRO A 28 2.62 -12.65 -11.67
N VAL A 29 3.77 -12.65 -12.34
CA VAL A 29 4.06 -13.57 -13.45
C VAL A 29 5.41 -14.21 -13.21
N GLY A 30 5.53 -15.48 -13.61
CA GLY A 30 6.81 -16.22 -13.59
C GLY A 30 7.18 -16.84 -12.25
N LEU A 31 6.22 -16.95 -11.32
CA LEU A 31 6.39 -17.71 -10.09
C LEU A 31 6.32 -19.22 -10.37
N LEU A 32 6.94 -20.02 -9.51
CA LEU A 32 6.79 -21.48 -9.55
C LEU A 32 5.41 -21.85 -9.00
N PRO A 33 4.57 -22.61 -9.75
CA PRO A 33 3.20 -22.89 -9.37
C PRO A 33 3.03 -23.56 -8.00
N ASP A 34 3.90 -24.53 -7.73
CA ASP A 34 3.81 -25.39 -6.55
C ASP A 34 4.60 -24.86 -5.33
N VAL A 35 5.22 -23.71 -5.47
CA VAL A 35 5.94 -23.04 -4.38
C VAL A 35 5.03 -22.08 -3.66
N LYS A 36 5.03 -22.15 -2.35
CA LYS A 36 4.31 -21.20 -1.49
C LYS A 36 5.16 -19.95 -1.30
N TYR A 37 4.59 -18.78 -1.56
CA TYR A 37 5.27 -17.50 -1.42
C TYR A 37 4.64 -16.66 -0.35
N HIS A 38 5.49 -15.99 0.43
CA HIS A 38 5.13 -14.86 1.24
C HIS A 38 5.18 -13.59 0.38
N PHE A 39 4.02 -13.01 0.13
CA PHE A 39 3.86 -11.74 -0.57
C PHE A 39 3.74 -10.63 0.44
N TYR A 40 4.49 -9.56 0.25
CA TYR A 40 4.40 -8.39 1.12
C TYR A 40 4.79 -7.10 0.39
N GLY A 41 4.20 -5.99 0.82
CA GLY A 41 4.52 -4.65 0.37
C GLY A 41 5.67 -4.01 1.16
N ARG A 42 6.26 -2.98 0.59
CA ARG A 42 7.21 -2.14 1.32
C ARG A 42 6.48 -1.38 2.42
N ASN A 43 7.10 -1.30 3.60
CA ASN A 43 6.61 -0.48 4.69
C ASN A 43 6.62 1.01 4.27
N ILE A 44 5.45 1.63 4.25
CA ILE A 44 5.26 3.02 3.86
C ILE A 44 4.83 3.79 5.10
N LYS A 45 5.37 4.99 5.24
CA LYS A 45 4.93 5.96 6.25
C LYS A 45 4.46 7.21 5.55
N TYR A 46 3.30 7.69 5.94
CA TYR A 46 2.75 8.94 5.44
C TYR A 46 3.03 10.08 6.39
N ASN A 47 3.31 11.23 5.81
CA ASN A 47 3.44 12.46 6.57
C ASN A 47 2.07 13.11 6.76
N LEU A 48 1.90 13.80 7.87
CA LEU A 48 0.65 14.52 8.17
C LEU A 48 0.26 15.51 7.06
N LYS A 49 1.23 16.09 6.37
CA LYS A 49 1.03 17.02 5.26
C LYS A 49 0.37 16.39 4.04
N ASP A 50 0.55 15.06 3.86
CA ASP A 50 0.02 14.35 2.70
C ASP A 50 -1.52 14.29 2.69
N PHE A 51 -2.14 14.55 3.83
CA PHE A 51 -3.59 14.47 4.03
C PHE A 51 -4.30 15.84 4.02
N GLY A 52 -3.57 16.94 3.99
CA GLY A 52 -4.17 18.27 4.00
C GLY A 52 -5.18 18.47 5.14
N ASP A 53 -6.36 19.01 4.83
CA ASP A 53 -7.44 19.23 5.81
C ASP A 53 -8.11 17.95 6.31
N LEU A 54 -7.93 16.80 5.66
CA LEU A 54 -8.49 15.54 6.13
C LEU A 54 -7.99 15.14 7.51
N VAL A 55 -6.83 15.64 7.91
CA VAL A 55 -6.28 15.47 9.26
C VAL A 55 -7.27 15.97 10.31
N ASN A 56 -8.02 17.03 10.03
CA ASN A 56 -8.95 17.63 10.96
C ASN A 56 -10.22 16.78 11.21
N THR A 57 -10.46 15.74 10.42
CA THR A 57 -11.57 14.81 10.66
C THR A 57 -11.30 13.86 11.83
N VAL A 58 -10.04 13.61 12.15
CA VAL A 58 -9.61 12.71 13.22
C VAL A 58 -8.82 13.42 14.32
N SER A 59 -8.35 14.63 14.07
CA SER A 59 -7.60 15.41 15.05
C SER A 59 -8.55 16.09 16.05
N PRO A 60 -8.27 15.98 17.36
CA PRO A 60 -9.05 16.71 18.39
C PRO A 60 -8.79 18.23 18.36
N VAL A 61 -7.76 18.67 17.67
CA VAL A 61 -7.37 20.08 17.54
C VAL A 61 -7.35 20.44 16.06
N HIS A 62 -8.01 21.55 15.71
CA HIS A 62 -8.01 22.02 14.33
C HIS A 62 -6.61 22.50 13.90
N ILE A 63 -6.04 21.83 12.92
CA ILE A 63 -4.73 22.11 12.36
C ILE A 63 -4.90 22.84 11.04
N LYS A 64 -4.62 24.13 11.02
CA LYS A 64 -4.70 24.92 9.79
C LYS A 64 -3.61 24.49 8.81
N GLN A 65 -4.01 24.19 7.58
CA GLN A 65 -3.08 23.80 6.52
C GLN A 65 -2.03 24.91 6.28
N GLY A 66 -0.76 24.55 6.19
CA GLY A 66 0.35 25.50 6.03
C GLY A 66 0.75 26.26 7.29
N SER A 67 0.16 25.93 8.45
CA SER A 67 0.54 26.58 9.72
C SER A 67 1.86 26.05 10.27
N ALA A 68 2.52 26.88 11.10
CA ALA A 68 3.72 26.46 11.82
C ALA A 68 3.44 25.24 12.73
N LEU A 69 2.23 25.11 13.26
CA LEU A 69 1.81 23.96 14.04
C LEU A 69 1.82 22.68 13.19
N GLN A 70 1.27 22.72 11.97
CA GLN A 70 1.31 21.59 11.04
C GLN A 70 2.75 21.22 10.70
N GLU A 71 3.62 22.20 10.51
CA GLU A 71 5.04 21.97 10.22
C GLU A 71 5.76 21.24 11.35
N ILE A 72 5.54 21.66 12.58
CA ILE A 72 6.12 21.03 13.76
C ILE A 72 5.57 19.61 13.94
N LEU A 73 4.25 19.45 13.90
CA LEU A 73 3.63 18.15 14.07
C LEU A 73 4.04 17.16 12.97
N SER A 74 4.20 17.62 11.74
CA SER A 74 4.60 16.78 10.61
C SER A 74 6.01 16.18 10.76
N ARG A 75 6.85 16.77 11.60
CA ARG A 75 8.18 16.23 11.90
C ARG A 75 8.14 15.07 12.89
N PHE A 76 7.13 15.01 13.73
CA PHE A 76 7.02 14.03 14.81
C PHE A 76 5.93 12.98 14.60
N VAL A 77 4.92 13.30 13.82
CA VAL A 77 3.78 12.39 13.57
C VAL A 77 3.88 11.82 12.17
N ASN A 78 4.21 10.54 12.11
CA ASN A 78 4.10 9.74 10.90
C ASN A 78 2.99 8.71 11.10
N MET A 79 2.16 8.54 10.08
CA MET A 79 1.14 7.51 10.07
C MET A 79 1.64 6.30 9.29
N ASP A 80 1.47 5.12 9.86
CA ASP A 80 1.78 3.88 9.16
C ASP A 80 0.85 3.73 7.95
N GLY A 81 1.43 3.39 6.82
CA GLY A 81 0.70 3.09 5.60
C GLY A 81 0.11 1.69 5.61
N GLU A 82 -0.52 1.35 4.50
CA GLU A 82 -1.10 0.02 4.31
C GLU A 82 -0.05 -1.08 4.44
N LYS A 83 -0.43 -2.14 5.14
CA LYS A 83 0.31 -3.41 5.18
C LYS A 83 -0.42 -4.41 4.29
N GLU A 84 0.16 -4.73 3.17
CA GLU A 84 -0.32 -5.79 2.30
C GLU A 84 0.60 -6.98 2.46
N GLU A 85 0.05 -8.04 3.04
CA GLU A 85 0.79 -9.23 3.39
C GLU A 85 -0.12 -10.46 3.27
N LEU A 86 0.32 -11.47 2.55
CA LEU A 86 -0.36 -12.75 2.47
C LEU A 86 0.61 -13.87 2.08
N THR A 87 0.20 -15.09 2.33
CA THR A 87 0.96 -16.27 1.90
C THR A 87 0.07 -17.19 1.08
N ALA A 88 0.49 -17.50 -0.15
CA ALA A 88 -0.24 -18.39 -1.05
C ALA A 88 0.70 -19.08 -2.05
N TYR A 89 0.19 -20.11 -2.71
CA TYR A 89 0.95 -20.79 -3.79
C TYR A 89 1.10 -19.89 -5.01
N GLY A 90 2.22 -20.05 -5.73
CA GLY A 90 2.50 -19.27 -6.93
C GLY A 90 1.42 -19.38 -7.99
N ASP A 91 0.82 -20.56 -8.17
CA ASP A 91 -0.32 -20.77 -9.04
C ASP A 91 -1.52 -19.89 -8.64
N THR A 92 -1.85 -19.86 -7.37
CA THR A 92 -2.93 -19.02 -6.84
C THR A 92 -2.66 -17.54 -7.06
N LEU A 93 -1.45 -17.09 -6.77
CA LEU A 93 -1.06 -15.69 -6.95
C LEU A 93 -1.13 -15.26 -8.42
N MET A 94 -0.67 -16.12 -9.34
CA MET A 94 -0.66 -15.81 -10.77
C MET A 94 -2.05 -15.86 -11.40
N ARG A 95 -2.92 -16.78 -11.01
CA ARG A 95 -4.24 -16.97 -11.63
C ARG A 95 -5.33 -16.15 -10.97
N ALA A 96 -5.51 -16.29 -9.67
CA ALA A 96 -6.50 -15.52 -8.94
C ALA A 96 -6.07 -14.05 -8.82
N GLY A 97 -4.78 -13.81 -8.57
CA GLY A 97 -4.26 -12.49 -8.26
C GLY A 97 -4.50 -12.10 -6.80
N ILE A 98 -4.06 -10.91 -6.48
CA ILE A 98 -4.11 -10.33 -5.13
C ILE A 98 -4.99 -9.08 -5.21
N ALA A 99 -6.08 -9.06 -4.45
CA ALA A 99 -6.88 -7.86 -4.29
C ALA A 99 -6.13 -6.90 -3.38
N LEU A 100 -5.64 -5.82 -3.95
CA LEU A 100 -4.98 -4.77 -3.18
C LEU A 100 -6.01 -3.95 -2.42
N LYS A 101 -5.60 -3.34 -1.31
CA LYS A 101 -6.47 -2.45 -0.53
C LYS A 101 -6.96 -1.28 -1.40
N PRO A 102 -8.14 -0.71 -1.11
CA PRO A 102 -8.66 0.44 -1.85
C PRO A 102 -7.68 1.60 -1.87
N ALA A 103 -7.67 2.36 -2.97
CA ALA A 103 -6.73 3.46 -3.19
C ALA A 103 -6.76 4.54 -2.11
N PHE A 104 -7.91 4.72 -1.50
CA PHE A 104 -8.11 5.65 -0.38
C PHE A 104 -8.83 4.91 0.73
N ALA A 105 -8.11 4.65 1.81
CA ALA A 105 -8.63 4.04 3.02
C ALA A 105 -8.10 4.80 4.24
N GLY A 106 -8.73 4.66 5.38
CA GLY A 106 -8.33 5.34 6.60
C GLY A 106 -9.35 6.35 7.07
N THR A 107 -10.60 5.92 7.18
CA THR A 107 -11.72 6.76 7.66
C THR A 107 -11.87 6.74 9.18
N GLY A 108 -10.82 6.42 9.92
CA GLY A 108 -10.87 6.28 11.38
C GLY A 108 -11.42 4.95 11.89
N TYR A 109 -11.91 4.08 11.01
CA TYR A 109 -12.40 2.75 11.37
C TYR A 109 -11.33 1.66 11.25
N ASN A 110 -10.27 1.92 10.50
CA ASN A 110 -9.15 1.01 10.32
C ASN A 110 -7.86 1.67 10.76
N SER A 111 -6.97 0.88 11.36
CA SER A 111 -5.61 1.31 11.70
C SER A 111 -4.75 1.57 10.46
N ASP A 112 -5.13 0.99 9.34
CA ASP A 112 -4.37 1.08 8.09
C ASP A 112 -4.83 2.30 7.29
N THR A 113 -3.88 3.17 6.97
CA THR A 113 -4.11 4.29 6.07
C THR A 113 -3.48 3.98 4.71
N ARG A 114 -4.23 4.15 3.64
CA ARG A 114 -3.72 4.05 2.28
C ARG A 114 -3.99 5.33 1.52
N LEU A 115 -2.93 5.89 0.99
CA LEU A 115 -2.98 7.03 0.08
C LEU A 115 -2.26 6.65 -1.21
N PHE A 116 -3.02 6.47 -2.29
CA PHE A 116 -2.49 6.04 -3.57
C PHE A 116 -2.94 6.99 -4.70
N PRO A 117 -2.34 8.20 -4.74
CA PRO A 117 -2.71 9.23 -5.70
C PRO A 117 -2.25 8.88 -7.11
N ASP A 118 -2.59 9.78 -8.05
CA ASP A 118 -2.12 9.70 -9.42
C ASP A 118 -0.60 9.67 -9.51
N PHE A 119 -0.09 8.93 -10.50
CA PHE A 119 1.33 8.75 -10.79
C PHE A 119 2.15 8.16 -9.63
N SER A 120 1.50 7.46 -8.72
CA SER A 120 2.17 6.76 -7.62
C SER A 120 2.51 5.31 -7.97
N SER A 121 3.38 4.72 -7.16
CA SER A 121 3.80 3.34 -7.34
C SER A 121 3.86 2.59 -6.01
N ARG A 122 3.78 1.27 -6.10
CA ARG A 122 4.02 0.34 -5.00
C ARG A 122 5.00 -0.75 -5.46
N ILE A 123 5.83 -1.19 -4.54
CA ILE A 123 6.74 -2.31 -4.74
C ILE A 123 6.31 -3.46 -3.83
N TYR A 124 6.28 -4.65 -4.41
CA TYR A 124 5.92 -5.89 -3.72
C TYR A 124 7.03 -6.90 -3.85
N PHE A 125 7.22 -7.66 -2.79
CA PHE A 125 8.18 -8.73 -2.70
C PHE A 125 7.45 -10.07 -2.56
N MET A 126 8.00 -11.09 -3.17
CA MET A 126 7.52 -12.45 -3.05
C MET A 126 8.72 -13.34 -2.76
N GLU A 127 8.68 -14.03 -1.64
CA GLU A 127 9.75 -14.92 -1.19
C GLU A 127 9.17 -16.30 -0.90
N ALA A 128 9.82 -17.34 -1.39
CA ALA A 128 9.41 -18.70 -1.13
C ALA A 128 9.39 -18.94 0.40
N ALA A 129 8.21 -19.25 0.93
CA ALA A 129 8.04 -19.69 2.29
C ALA A 129 8.59 -21.12 2.45
N GLU A 130 9.26 -21.40 3.53
CA GLU A 130 9.72 -22.74 3.89
C GLU A 130 8.56 -23.66 4.27
#